data_e4743b6aa46ec7f723f254b8ce287a5e
#
_entry.id   e4743b6aa46ec7f723f254b8ce287a5e
#
_cell.length_a   1.000
_cell.length_b   1.000
_cell.length_c   1.000
_cell.angle_alpha   90.00
_cell.angle_beta   90.00
_cell.angle_gamma   90.00
#
_symmetry.space_group_name_H-M   'P 1'
#
loop_
_entity.id
_entity.type
_entity.pdbx_description
1 polymer ?
#
loop_
_entity_poly.entity_id
_entity_poly.type
_entity_poly.pdbx_seq_one_letter_code
_entity_poly.pdbx_strand_id
1 'polypeptide(L)'
;MARRNILTKEEPGLYKHCRPVTDFNPRLHQLLDDMRDTLSQENGVGLAAPQVGVLRRAVIVLETNVPEGEEEYIIELVNPEIIESDGEQYGAEGCLSVPGEYGLVRRPMHVKVRAQDRNGESFDVEGEGLTARCFCHEIDHLNGIVFTSKCERMLTEEELESGKFNE
;
A
#
# COMPACT_ATOMS: atom_id res chain seq x y z
N MET A 1 -15.40 3.72 -14.36
CA MET A 1 -14.22 3.13 -13.71
C MET A 1 -13.19 2.79 -14.76
N ALA A 2 -11.96 3.12 -14.49
CA ALA A 2 -10.91 2.94 -15.49
C ALA A 2 -9.58 2.58 -14.82
N ARG A 3 -8.81 1.75 -15.51
CA ARG A 3 -7.44 1.48 -15.11
C ARG A 3 -6.59 2.73 -15.31
N ARG A 4 -5.76 3.05 -14.32
CA ARG A 4 -4.79 4.14 -14.41
C ARG A 4 -3.39 3.59 -14.61
N ASN A 5 -2.52 4.36 -15.24
CA ASN A 5 -1.12 3.97 -15.40
C ASN A 5 -0.38 4.13 -14.08
N ILE A 6 0.44 3.13 -13.76
CA ILE A 6 1.23 3.14 -12.53
C ILE A 6 2.59 3.77 -12.81
N LEU A 7 2.94 4.77 -11.99
CA LEU A 7 4.26 5.39 -12.05
C LEU A 7 5.33 4.41 -11.60
N THR A 8 6.50 4.49 -12.20
CA THR A 8 7.64 3.63 -11.84
C THR A 8 8.69 4.42 -11.05
N LYS A 9 9.69 3.71 -10.54
CA LYS A 9 10.72 4.27 -9.65
C LYS A 9 11.52 5.44 -10.24
N GLU A 10 11.53 5.60 -11.56
CA GLU A 10 12.23 6.70 -12.24
C GLU A 10 11.43 8.00 -12.26
N GLU A 11 10.15 7.96 -11.94
CA GLU A 11 9.27 9.12 -12.04
C GLU A 11 9.26 9.95 -10.75
N PRO A 12 9.59 11.25 -10.82
CA PRO A 12 9.73 12.10 -9.62
C PRO A 12 8.46 12.19 -8.76
N GLY A 13 7.28 12.09 -9.36
CA GLY A 13 6.01 12.18 -8.63
C GLY A 13 5.87 11.13 -7.56
N LEU A 14 6.53 9.97 -7.72
CA LEU A 14 6.46 8.87 -6.75
C LEU A 14 7.11 9.23 -5.40
N TYR A 15 8.01 10.21 -5.38
CA TYR A 15 8.80 10.58 -4.21
C TYR A 15 8.33 11.87 -3.54
N LYS A 16 7.15 12.36 -3.90
CA LYS A 16 6.61 13.59 -3.34
C LYS A 16 5.70 13.33 -2.16
N HIS A 17 5.69 14.28 -1.24
CA HIS A 17 4.79 14.25 -0.09
C HIS A 17 3.37 14.64 -0.54
N CYS A 18 2.37 13.85 -0.19
CA CYS A 18 0.99 14.05 -0.61
C CYS A 18 0.24 14.99 0.33
N ARG A 19 -0.72 15.72 -0.23
CA ARG A 19 -1.56 16.63 0.53
C ARG A 19 -2.77 15.89 1.12
N PRO A 20 -3.26 16.30 2.31
CA PRO A 20 -4.48 15.75 2.85
C PRO A 20 -5.66 15.96 1.92
N VAL A 21 -6.61 15.04 1.96
CA VAL A 21 -7.90 15.17 1.27
C VAL A 21 -8.80 16.02 2.15
N THR A 22 -9.38 17.06 1.58
CA THR A 22 -10.32 17.94 2.29
C THR A 22 -11.72 17.91 1.68
N ASP A 23 -11.83 17.48 0.42
CA ASP A 23 -13.11 17.39 -0.29
C ASP A 23 -13.43 15.92 -0.58
N PHE A 24 -14.48 15.42 0.05
CA PHE A 24 -14.95 14.03 -0.13
C PHE A 24 -16.06 14.01 -1.18
N ASN A 25 -15.66 14.26 -2.41
CA ASN A 25 -16.52 14.57 -3.55
C ASN A 25 -16.50 13.43 -4.60
N PRO A 26 -17.31 13.53 -5.66
CA PRO A 26 -17.32 12.52 -6.73
C PRO A 26 -15.96 12.26 -7.37
N ARG A 27 -15.08 13.26 -7.42
CA ARG A 27 -13.73 13.10 -7.98
C ARG A 27 -12.88 12.16 -7.13
N LEU A 28 -12.98 12.27 -5.80
CA LEU A 28 -12.32 11.32 -4.89
C LEU A 28 -12.89 9.91 -5.06
N HIS A 29 -14.21 9.80 -5.15
CA HIS A 29 -14.87 8.50 -5.33
C HIS A 29 -14.39 7.84 -6.63
N GLN A 30 -14.28 8.60 -7.72
CA GLN A 30 -13.79 8.09 -8.99
C GLN A 30 -12.34 7.63 -8.88
N LEU A 31 -11.51 8.39 -8.19
CA LEU A 31 -10.11 8.01 -7.95
C LEU A 31 -10.04 6.66 -7.24
N LEU A 32 -10.80 6.49 -6.16
CA LEU A 32 -10.81 5.23 -5.40
C LEU A 32 -11.33 4.06 -6.24
N ASP A 33 -12.37 4.29 -7.04
CA ASP A 33 -12.89 3.26 -7.94
C ASP A 33 -11.86 2.87 -9.01
N ASP A 34 -11.18 3.85 -9.58
CA ASP A 34 -10.12 3.59 -10.57
C ASP A 34 -8.93 2.85 -9.95
N MET A 35 -8.60 3.19 -8.70
CA MET A 35 -7.53 2.48 -7.97
C MET A 35 -7.91 1.02 -7.73
N ARG A 36 -9.17 0.73 -7.41
CA ARG A 36 -9.65 -0.64 -7.25
C ARG A 36 -9.52 -1.42 -8.57
N ASP A 37 -9.92 -0.84 -9.68
CA ASP A 37 -9.79 -1.47 -10.99
C ASP A 37 -8.32 -1.73 -11.33
N THR A 38 -7.46 -0.76 -11.11
CA THR A 38 -6.03 -0.86 -11.38
C THR A 38 -5.40 -1.97 -10.54
N LEU A 39 -5.69 -2.00 -9.23
CA LEU A 39 -5.15 -3.01 -8.34
C LEU A 39 -5.58 -4.42 -8.75
N SER A 40 -6.85 -4.58 -9.09
CA SER A 40 -7.40 -5.87 -9.53
C SER A 40 -6.70 -6.37 -10.78
N GLN A 41 -6.47 -5.51 -11.76
CA GLN A 41 -5.81 -5.90 -13.02
C GLN A 41 -4.34 -6.22 -12.83
N GLU A 42 -3.68 -5.60 -11.86
CA GLU A 42 -2.28 -5.84 -11.57
C GLU A 42 -2.05 -6.97 -10.55
N ASN A 43 -3.11 -7.56 -10.02
CA ASN A 43 -3.04 -8.61 -8.99
C ASN A 43 -2.23 -8.19 -7.76
N GLY A 44 -2.33 -6.92 -7.38
CA GLY A 44 -1.62 -6.40 -6.23
C GLY A 44 -2.43 -6.51 -4.95
N VAL A 45 -1.81 -6.18 -3.82
CA VAL A 45 -2.45 -6.20 -2.50
C VAL A 45 -2.63 -4.79 -1.92
N GLY A 46 -2.06 -3.77 -2.55
CA GLY A 46 -2.21 -2.39 -2.11
C GLY A 46 -1.79 -1.42 -3.18
N LEU A 47 -2.34 -0.21 -3.10
CA LEU A 47 -2.04 0.85 -4.04
C LEU A 47 -2.28 2.21 -3.37
N ALA A 48 -1.36 3.15 -3.60
CA ALA A 48 -1.47 4.50 -3.10
C ALA A 48 -1.70 5.48 -4.25
N ALA A 49 -2.44 6.56 -4.00
CA ALA A 49 -2.78 7.53 -5.02
C ALA A 49 -1.57 8.11 -5.78
N PRO A 50 -0.43 8.42 -5.12
CA PRO A 50 0.73 8.92 -5.86
C PRO A 50 1.27 7.92 -6.90
N GLN A 51 1.03 6.62 -6.73
CA GLN A 51 1.42 5.63 -7.72
C GLN A 51 0.66 5.76 -9.04
N VAL A 52 -0.47 6.43 -9.03
CA VAL A 52 -1.23 6.74 -10.25
C VAL A 52 -1.19 8.23 -10.58
N GLY A 53 -0.22 8.93 -10.02
CA GLY A 53 0.04 10.34 -10.35
C GLY A 53 -0.82 11.36 -9.61
N VAL A 54 -1.56 10.93 -8.59
CA VAL A 54 -2.43 11.83 -7.81
C VAL A 54 -1.82 12.05 -6.43
N LEU A 55 -1.37 13.26 -6.15
CA LEU A 55 -0.66 13.56 -4.90
C LEU A 55 -1.64 13.91 -3.78
N ARG A 56 -2.46 12.94 -3.43
CA ARG A 56 -3.44 13.02 -2.34
C ARG A 56 -3.26 11.84 -1.39
N ARG A 57 -3.59 12.05 -0.13
CA ARG A 57 -3.43 11.03 0.91
C ARG A 57 -4.59 10.03 0.89
N ALA A 58 -4.57 9.16 -0.10
CA ALA A 58 -5.54 8.09 -0.26
C ALA A 58 -4.82 6.81 -0.66
N VAL A 59 -5.17 5.71 0.00
CA VAL A 59 -4.63 4.38 -0.33
C VAL A 59 -5.74 3.35 -0.27
N ILE A 60 -5.52 2.21 -0.93
CA ILE A 60 -6.37 1.03 -0.80
C ILE A 60 -5.49 -0.17 -0.45
N VAL A 61 -6.03 -1.06 0.37
CA VAL A 61 -5.34 -2.30 0.80
C VAL A 61 -6.32 -3.45 0.72
N LEU A 62 -5.87 -4.56 0.14
CA LEU A 62 -6.66 -5.80 0.09
C LEU A 62 -6.45 -6.56 1.40
N GLU A 63 -7.53 -6.78 2.15
CA GLU A 63 -7.48 -7.61 3.36
C GLU A 63 -7.54 -9.07 2.93
N THR A 64 -6.42 -9.76 3.08
CA THR A 64 -6.28 -11.16 2.69
C THR A 64 -6.43 -12.12 3.88
N ASN A 65 -6.31 -11.60 5.10
CA ASN A 65 -6.44 -12.40 6.32
C ASN A 65 -7.90 -12.50 6.74
N VAL A 66 -8.65 -13.29 5.97
CA VAL A 66 -10.08 -13.49 6.21
C VAL A 66 -10.34 -14.95 6.58
N PRO A 67 -11.43 -15.24 7.32
CA PRO A 67 -11.78 -16.63 7.66
C PRO A 67 -12.01 -17.46 6.41
N GLU A 68 -11.78 -18.76 6.52
CA GLU A 68 -12.01 -19.70 5.43
C GLU A 68 -13.46 -19.63 4.95
N GLY A 69 -13.62 -19.53 3.62
CA GLY A 69 -14.93 -19.41 2.99
C GLY A 69 -15.42 -17.97 2.84
N GLU A 70 -14.72 -17.01 3.38
CA GLU A 70 -15.04 -15.59 3.21
C GLU A 70 -14.19 -14.97 2.12
N GLU A 71 -14.70 -13.94 1.47
CA GLU A 71 -13.99 -13.24 0.41
C GLU A 71 -13.07 -12.16 0.97
N GLU A 72 -11.91 -12.02 0.34
CA GLU A 72 -11.02 -10.89 0.58
C GLU A 72 -11.73 -9.61 0.16
N TYR A 73 -11.38 -8.49 0.79
CA TYR A 73 -12.05 -7.22 0.51
C TYR A 73 -11.08 -6.05 0.55
N ILE A 74 -11.46 -4.98 -0.13
CA ILE A 74 -10.65 -3.75 -0.20
C ILE A 74 -11.01 -2.82 0.96
N ILE A 75 -9.98 -2.32 1.64
CA ILE A 75 -10.10 -1.27 2.65
C ILE A 75 -9.64 0.03 2.01
N GLU A 76 -10.52 1.02 1.97
CA GLU A 76 -10.18 2.37 1.50
C GLU A 76 -9.78 3.23 2.69
N LEU A 77 -8.62 3.87 2.59
CA LEU A 77 -8.06 4.66 3.68
C LEU A 77 -7.72 6.06 3.16
N VAL A 78 -8.49 7.05 3.57
CA VAL A 78 -8.26 8.45 3.23
C VAL A 78 -7.66 9.15 4.44
N ASN A 79 -6.59 9.93 4.23
CA ASN A 79 -5.85 10.58 5.30
C ASN A 79 -5.42 9.60 6.42
N PRO A 80 -4.81 8.46 6.06
CA PRO A 80 -4.48 7.44 7.06
C PRO A 80 -3.33 7.85 7.97
N GLU A 81 -3.41 7.40 9.21
CA GLU A 81 -2.38 7.61 10.23
C GLU A 81 -2.23 6.34 11.05
N ILE A 82 -0.98 5.88 11.24
CA ILE A 82 -0.71 4.75 12.12
C ILE A 82 -0.76 5.27 13.55
N ILE A 83 -1.71 4.76 14.34
CA ILE A 83 -1.89 5.22 15.74
C ILE A 83 -1.37 4.24 16.77
N GLU A 84 -1.21 2.97 16.40
CA GLU A 84 -0.60 1.95 17.25
C GLU A 84 0.14 0.95 16.37
N SER A 85 1.27 0.45 16.85
CA SER A 85 1.99 -0.63 16.20
C SER A 85 2.75 -1.43 17.24
N ASP A 86 2.86 -2.75 17.01
CA ASP A 86 3.66 -3.61 17.87
C ASP A 86 4.16 -4.83 17.10
N GLY A 87 5.10 -5.53 17.74
CA GLY A 87 5.72 -6.68 17.13
C GLY A 87 6.62 -6.32 15.96
N GLU A 88 7.20 -7.32 15.36
CA GLU A 88 8.07 -7.15 14.20
C GLU A 88 7.97 -8.35 13.28
N GLN A 89 7.99 -8.08 11.99
CA GLN A 89 8.12 -9.11 10.97
C GLN A 89 9.23 -8.70 10.01
N TYR A 90 9.86 -9.69 9.41
CA TYR A 90 10.94 -9.49 8.46
C TYR A 90 10.65 -10.36 7.25
N GLY A 91 10.60 -9.76 6.09
CA GLY A 91 10.29 -10.53 4.89
C GLY A 91 10.43 -9.72 3.61
N ALA A 92 10.20 -10.42 2.51
CA ALA A 92 10.29 -9.82 1.18
C ALA A 92 9.11 -8.89 0.92
N GLU A 93 9.42 -7.72 0.37
CA GLU A 93 8.43 -6.74 0.00
C GLU A 93 8.70 -6.28 -1.43
N GLY A 94 7.65 -6.15 -2.22
CA GLY A 94 7.71 -5.64 -3.58
C GLY A 94 6.71 -4.51 -3.77
N CYS A 95 6.70 -3.90 -4.95
CA CYS A 95 5.83 -2.77 -5.23
C CYS A 95 5.49 -2.75 -6.72
N LEU A 96 4.24 -2.41 -7.04
CA LEU A 96 3.82 -2.27 -8.43
C LEU A 96 4.61 -1.20 -9.18
N SER A 97 5.16 -0.22 -8.46
CA SER A 97 6.00 0.84 -9.03
C SER A 97 7.46 0.40 -9.23
N VAL A 98 7.85 -0.75 -8.70
CA VAL A 98 9.20 -1.31 -8.82
C VAL A 98 9.06 -2.77 -9.28
N PRO A 99 8.59 -2.99 -10.51
CA PRO A 99 8.26 -4.34 -10.99
C PRO A 99 9.48 -5.25 -11.04
N GLY A 100 9.28 -6.50 -10.59
CA GLY A 100 10.30 -7.55 -10.64
C GLY A 100 11.39 -7.46 -9.58
N GLU A 101 11.38 -6.45 -8.73
CA GLU A 101 12.39 -6.27 -7.69
C GLU A 101 11.75 -6.42 -6.31
N TYR A 102 12.44 -7.10 -5.41
CA TYR A 102 11.98 -7.33 -4.04
C TYR A 102 13.13 -7.10 -3.07
N GLY A 103 12.79 -6.60 -1.88
CA GLY A 103 13.79 -6.35 -0.83
C GLY A 103 13.29 -6.86 0.51
N LEU A 104 14.22 -7.13 1.43
CA LEU A 104 13.89 -7.56 2.77
C LEU A 104 13.67 -6.34 3.66
N VAL A 105 12.46 -6.21 4.18
CA VAL A 105 12.04 -5.05 4.98
C VAL A 105 11.48 -5.49 6.32
N ARG A 106 11.88 -4.79 7.39
CA ARG A 106 11.29 -4.97 8.71
C ARG A 106 10.08 -4.07 8.84
N ARG A 107 8.98 -4.66 9.31
CA ARG A 107 7.72 -3.93 9.52
C ARG A 107 7.12 -4.38 10.85
N PRO A 108 6.24 -3.59 11.46
CA PRO A 108 5.47 -4.07 12.61
C PRO A 108 4.63 -5.28 12.20
N MET A 109 4.44 -6.21 13.14
CA MET A 109 3.57 -7.38 12.91
C MET A 109 2.10 -6.97 13.00
N HIS A 110 1.77 -6.02 13.87
CA HIS A 110 0.42 -5.53 14.10
C HIS A 110 0.41 -4.01 13.99
N VAL A 111 -0.58 -3.47 13.27
CA VAL A 111 -0.73 -2.02 13.04
C VAL A 111 -2.20 -1.65 13.18
N LYS A 112 -2.45 -0.53 13.86
CA LYS A 112 -3.77 0.08 13.92
C LYS A 112 -3.72 1.42 13.21
N VAL A 113 -4.62 1.61 12.26
CA VAL A 113 -4.68 2.81 11.42
C VAL A 113 -5.97 3.56 11.69
N ARG A 114 -5.87 4.87 11.84
CA ARG A 114 -7.01 5.76 11.86
C ARG A 114 -7.09 6.46 10.52
N ALA A 115 -8.26 6.43 9.89
CA ALA A 115 -8.45 7.01 8.57
C ALA A 115 -9.88 7.53 8.43
N GLN A 116 -10.16 8.07 7.24
CA GLN A 116 -11.51 8.47 6.86
C GLN A 116 -11.94 7.62 5.66
N ASP A 117 -13.22 7.33 5.57
CA ASP A 117 -13.75 6.64 4.41
C ASP A 117 -13.98 7.64 3.25
N ARG A 118 -14.55 7.17 2.13
CA ARG A 118 -14.76 8.03 0.96
C ARG A 118 -15.77 9.14 1.19
N ASN A 119 -16.51 9.09 2.28
CA ASN A 119 -17.50 10.09 2.67
C ASN A 119 -16.99 11.00 3.79
N GLY A 120 -15.75 10.83 4.22
CA GLY A 120 -15.12 11.65 5.24
C GLY A 120 -15.38 11.20 6.67
N GLU A 121 -16.02 10.04 6.88
CA GLU A 121 -16.26 9.52 8.22
C GLU A 121 -15.01 8.83 8.75
N SER A 122 -14.63 9.13 9.99
CA SER A 122 -13.46 8.55 10.62
C SER A 122 -13.72 7.13 11.13
N PHE A 123 -12.72 6.28 11.01
CA PHE A 123 -12.77 4.92 11.55
C PHE A 123 -11.36 4.44 11.89
N ASP A 124 -11.30 3.41 12.72
CA ASP A 124 -10.04 2.73 13.04
C ASP A 124 -10.09 1.31 12.48
N VAL A 125 -8.97 0.83 11.96
CA VAL A 125 -8.85 -0.53 11.43
C VAL A 125 -7.51 -1.12 11.85
N GLU A 126 -7.51 -2.41 12.14
CA GLU A 126 -6.30 -3.13 12.54
C GLU A 126 -5.93 -4.17 11.49
N GLY A 127 -4.64 -4.42 11.34
CA GLY A 127 -4.13 -5.46 10.47
C GLY A 127 -2.92 -6.15 11.07
N GLU A 128 -2.74 -7.41 10.69
CA GLU A 128 -1.60 -8.23 11.12
C GLU A 128 -0.91 -8.84 9.91
N GLY A 129 0.38 -9.16 10.07
CA GLY A 129 1.14 -9.84 9.03
C GLY A 129 1.19 -9.04 7.73
N LEU A 130 0.74 -9.65 6.64
CA LEU A 130 0.75 -9.01 5.32
C LEU A 130 -0.08 -7.72 5.30
N THR A 131 -1.23 -7.71 5.95
CA THR A 131 -2.09 -6.53 5.99
C THR A 131 -1.39 -5.37 6.71
N ALA A 132 -0.72 -5.65 7.84
CA ALA A 132 0.07 -4.64 8.55
C ALA A 132 1.20 -4.11 7.67
N ARG A 133 1.90 -5.00 6.96
CA ARG A 133 2.97 -4.63 6.02
C ARG A 133 2.41 -3.71 4.93
N CYS A 134 1.26 -4.04 4.37
CA CYS A 134 0.62 -3.24 3.32
C CYS A 134 0.23 -1.86 3.82
N PHE A 135 -0.35 -1.76 5.01
CA PHE A 135 -0.67 -0.44 5.59
C PHE A 135 0.57 0.44 5.66
N CYS A 136 1.67 -0.08 6.17
CA CYS A 136 2.91 0.68 6.31
C CYS A 136 3.48 1.07 4.94
N HIS A 137 3.50 0.13 4.00
CA HIS A 137 4.02 0.35 2.65
C HIS A 137 3.24 1.44 1.92
N GLU A 138 1.90 1.39 1.95
CA GLU A 138 1.07 2.36 1.25
C GLU A 138 1.10 3.73 1.92
N ILE A 139 1.11 3.78 3.24
CA ILE A 139 1.23 5.06 3.96
C ILE A 139 2.60 5.69 3.69
N ASP A 140 3.67 4.89 3.59
CA ASP A 140 4.98 5.40 3.20
C ASP A 140 4.93 6.12 1.84
N HIS A 141 4.22 5.58 0.86
CA HIS A 141 4.05 6.22 -0.44
C HIS A 141 3.48 7.63 -0.32
N LEU A 142 2.60 7.87 0.64
CA LEU A 142 2.02 9.20 0.86
C LEU A 142 3.05 10.21 1.36
N ASN A 143 4.14 9.72 1.91
CA ASN A 143 5.25 10.55 2.39
C ASN A 143 6.45 10.51 1.42
N GLY A 144 6.24 10.00 0.21
CA GLY A 144 7.28 9.92 -0.81
C GLY A 144 8.31 8.85 -0.57
N ILE A 145 8.00 7.84 0.24
CA ILE A 145 8.92 6.76 0.62
C ILE A 145 8.56 5.49 -0.13
N VAL A 146 9.54 4.93 -0.84
CA VAL A 146 9.42 3.63 -1.51
C VAL A 146 10.20 2.60 -0.70
N PHE A 147 9.74 1.35 -0.66
CA PHE A 147 10.34 0.31 0.18
C PHE A 147 11.85 0.12 -0.07
N THR A 148 12.33 0.42 -1.27
CA THR A 148 13.74 0.29 -1.62
C THR A 148 14.65 1.12 -0.71
N SER A 149 14.16 2.22 -0.15
CA SER A 149 14.92 3.03 0.80
C SER A 149 14.88 2.49 2.23
N LYS A 150 13.99 1.55 2.50
CA LYS A 150 13.83 0.95 3.84
C LYS A 150 14.32 -0.49 3.91
N CYS A 151 14.54 -1.15 2.78
CA CYS A 151 14.97 -2.54 2.79
C CYS A 151 16.44 -2.65 3.25
N GLU A 152 16.73 -3.74 3.96
CA GLU A 152 18.10 -4.01 4.41
C GLU A 152 18.97 -4.53 3.26
N ARG A 153 18.37 -5.26 2.33
CA ARG A 153 19.00 -5.65 1.08
C ARG A 153 17.96 -6.06 0.06
N MET A 154 18.31 -5.95 -1.22
CA MET A 154 17.47 -6.44 -2.30
C MET A 154 17.74 -7.93 -2.52
N LEU A 155 16.71 -8.67 -2.95
CA LEU A 155 16.85 -10.07 -3.29
C LEU A 155 17.51 -10.23 -4.66
N THR A 156 18.33 -11.28 -4.81
CA THR A 156 18.95 -11.61 -6.09
C THR A 156 17.96 -12.37 -6.97
N GLU A 157 18.24 -12.45 -8.28
CA GLU A 157 17.42 -13.23 -9.20
C GLU A 157 17.32 -14.69 -8.77
N GLU A 158 18.43 -15.26 -8.31
CA GLU A 158 18.48 -16.64 -7.83
C GLU A 158 17.57 -16.85 -6.62
N GLU A 159 17.59 -15.89 -5.68
CA GLU A 159 16.70 -15.93 -4.50
C GLU A 159 15.23 -15.82 -4.91
N LEU A 160 14.91 -14.97 -5.87
CA LEU A 160 13.55 -14.79 -6.38
C LEU A 160 13.04 -16.06 -7.07
N GLU A 161 13.90 -16.73 -7.86
CA GLU A 161 13.54 -17.96 -8.57
C GLU A 161 13.38 -19.15 -7.60
N SER A 162 14.27 -19.28 -6.61
CA SER A 162 14.24 -20.40 -5.66
C SER A 162 13.24 -20.21 -4.53
N GLY A 163 12.85 -18.97 -4.25
CA GLY A 163 12.03 -18.63 -3.09
C GLY A 163 12.78 -18.79 -1.77
N LYS A 164 14.09 -18.94 -1.81
CA LYS A 164 14.93 -19.14 -0.61
C LYS A 164 15.88 -17.96 -0.44
N PHE A 165 15.85 -17.37 0.73
CA PHE A 165 16.74 -16.26 1.07
C PHE A 165 17.01 -16.24 2.56
N ASN A 166 18.16 -15.70 2.94
CA ASN A 166 18.56 -15.55 4.34
C ASN A 166 18.02 -14.24 4.87
N GLU A 167 17.28 -14.35 5.94
CA GLU A 167 16.76 -13.18 6.67
C GLU A 167 17.85 -12.56 7.54
#